data_9c308ad1a8116bb5b3c27b5e4dfca1f8
#
_entry.id   9c308ad1a8116bb5b3c27b5e4dfca1f8
#
_cell.length_a   1.000
_cell.length_b   1.000
_cell.length_c   1.000
_cell.angle_alpha   90.00
_cell.angle_beta   90.00
_cell.angle_gamma   90.00
#
_symmetry.space_group_name_H-M   'P 1'
#
loop_
_entity.id
_entity.type
_entity.pdbx_description
1 polymer ?
#
loop_
_entity_poly.entity_id
_entity_poly.type
_entity_poly.pdbx_seq_one_letter_code
_entity_poly.pdbx_strand_id
1 'polypeptide(L)'
;MRWVDGFFPFTRPSLELEVHYQGRWMELLGSGVVQQRIAHECGIADQIGWAFGIGLERLAMRLYDIPDIRLFWSEDRRFLDQFNDRKPRVTFVPYSKYPPCYKDVAFWLPDATGGAVEFHDNNFYEVVRGVAGDLVENVALVPCLSCRASG
;
A
#
# COMPACT_ATOMS: atom_id res chain seq x y z
N MET A 1 19.93 -8.94 8.37
CA MET A 1 20.76 -8.15 7.44
C MET A 1 22.06 -8.86 7.23
N ARG A 2 22.62 -8.79 6.04
CA ARG A 2 23.97 -9.29 5.73
C ARG A 2 24.63 -8.40 4.68
N TRP A 3 25.96 -8.35 4.71
CA TRP A 3 26.77 -7.77 3.66
C TRP A 3 27.21 -8.90 2.72
N VAL A 4 27.16 -8.63 1.43
CA VAL A 4 27.61 -9.55 0.38
C VAL A 4 28.51 -8.80 -0.60
N ASP A 5 29.40 -9.51 -1.28
CA ASP A 5 30.17 -8.94 -2.35
C ASP A 5 29.24 -8.58 -3.52
N GLY A 6 29.32 -7.32 -3.96
CA GLY A 6 28.59 -6.80 -5.08
C GLY A 6 29.50 -6.52 -6.28
N PHE A 7 28.88 -6.17 -7.40
CA PHE A 7 29.62 -5.72 -8.58
C PHE A 7 28.96 -4.47 -9.18
N PHE A 8 29.71 -3.38 -9.18
CA PHE A 8 29.34 -2.17 -9.91
C PHE A 8 30.50 -1.76 -10.81
N PRO A 9 30.25 -1.33 -12.06
CA PRO A 9 31.32 -1.05 -13.03
C PRO A 9 32.22 0.14 -12.66
N PHE A 10 31.80 0.95 -11.69
CA PHE A 10 32.51 2.17 -11.25
C PHE A 10 33.17 2.04 -9.87
N THR A 11 32.96 0.95 -9.12
CA THR A 11 33.55 0.72 -7.80
C THR A 11 34.34 -0.57 -7.70
N ARG A 12 35.35 -0.59 -6.83
CA ARG A 12 36.13 -1.79 -6.47
C ARG A 12 36.90 -1.53 -5.16
N PRO A 13 36.72 -2.27 -4.05
CA PRO A 13 35.67 -3.29 -3.90
C PRO A 13 34.26 -2.70 -3.90
N SER A 14 33.28 -3.57 -4.12
CA SER A 14 31.86 -3.25 -4.10
C SER A 14 31.16 -4.19 -3.12
N LEU A 15 30.25 -3.64 -2.32
CA LEU A 15 29.47 -4.37 -1.31
C LEU A 15 27.99 -4.02 -1.44
N GLU A 16 27.14 -4.99 -1.16
CA GLU A 16 25.70 -4.84 -1.08
C GLU A 16 25.20 -5.18 0.32
N LEU A 17 24.29 -4.35 0.85
CA LEU A 17 23.55 -4.66 2.06
C LEU A 17 22.22 -5.28 1.70
N GLU A 18 22.02 -6.51 2.12
CA GLU A 18 20.75 -7.21 1.96
C GLU A 18 19.99 -7.34 3.27
N VAL A 19 18.66 -7.28 3.18
CA VAL A 19 17.74 -7.53 4.27
C VAL A 19 16.85 -8.72 3.92
N HIS A 20 16.50 -9.53 4.92
CA HIS A 20 15.54 -10.59 4.74
C HIS A 20 14.12 -10.03 4.82
N TYR A 21 13.36 -10.18 3.73
CA TYR A 21 12.00 -9.69 3.63
C TYR A 21 11.14 -10.67 2.82
N GLN A 22 9.96 -11.01 3.33
CA GLN A 22 9.00 -11.94 2.71
C GLN A 22 9.63 -13.26 2.21
N GLY A 23 10.46 -13.89 3.04
CA GLY A 23 11.07 -15.18 2.75
C GLY A 23 12.28 -15.16 1.81
N ARG A 24 12.76 -13.97 1.38
CA ARG A 24 13.91 -13.83 0.48
C ARG A 24 14.83 -12.69 0.91
N TRP A 25 16.05 -12.75 0.43
CA TRP A 25 16.99 -11.65 0.58
C TRP A 25 16.72 -10.59 -0.47
N MET A 26 16.70 -9.34 -0.04
CA MET A 26 16.45 -8.17 -0.87
C MET A 26 17.59 -7.18 -0.67
N GLU A 27 18.27 -6.83 -1.75
CA GLU A 27 19.26 -5.76 -1.75
C GLU A 27 18.59 -4.42 -1.40
N LEU A 28 19.19 -3.72 -0.44
CA LEU A 28 18.69 -2.44 0.04
C LEU A 28 19.63 -1.29 -0.31
N LEU A 29 20.95 -1.55 -0.27
CA LEU A 29 21.99 -0.57 -0.48
C LEU A 29 23.17 -1.21 -1.20
N GLY A 30 23.68 -0.51 -2.20
CA GLY A 30 24.98 -0.79 -2.80
C GLY A 30 26.01 0.26 -2.40
N SER A 31 27.27 -0.14 -2.18
CA SER A 31 28.34 0.78 -1.87
C SER A 31 29.69 0.26 -2.37
N GLY A 32 30.66 1.16 -2.49
CA GLY A 32 32.01 0.75 -2.87
C GLY A 32 32.98 1.91 -3.03
N VAL A 33 34.25 1.56 -3.15
CA VAL A 33 35.33 2.53 -3.44
C VAL A 33 35.36 2.78 -4.94
N VAL A 34 35.29 4.04 -5.34
CA VAL A 34 35.36 4.45 -6.75
C VAL A 34 36.70 4.01 -7.34
N GLN A 35 36.66 3.40 -8.54
CA GLN A 35 37.89 2.96 -9.21
C GLN A 35 38.80 4.15 -9.48
N GLN A 36 40.09 4.02 -9.11
CA GLN A 36 41.06 5.12 -9.19
C GLN A 36 41.20 5.67 -10.60
N ARG A 37 41.02 4.86 -11.64
CA ARG A 37 41.05 5.33 -13.04
C ARG A 37 40.03 6.43 -13.30
N ILE A 38 38.81 6.34 -12.67
CA ILE A 38 37.75 7.36 -12.82
C ILE A 38 38.17 8.64 -12.12
N ALA A 39 38.72 8.56 -10.92
CA ALA A 39 39.24 9.71 -10.19
C ALA A 39 40.34 10.41 -10.99
N HIS A 40 41.22 9.64 -11.61
CA HIS A 40 42.29 10.17 -12.48
C HIS A 40 41.73 10.89 -13.70
N GLU A 41 40.76 10.29 -14.41
CA GLU A 41 40.11 10.90 -15.57
C GLU A 41 39.33 12.20 -15.20
N CYS A 42 38.84 12.27 -13.97
CA CYS A 42 38.18 13.48 -13.44
C CYS A 42 39.13 14.54 -12.90
N GLY A 43 40.48 14.33 -12.94
CA GLY A 43 41.46 15.28 -12.48
C GLY A 43 41.61 15.35 -10.96
N ILE A 44 41.16 14.32 -10.20
CA ILE A 44 41.26 14.22 -8.74
C ILE A 44 41.96 12.93 -8.33
N ALA A 45 43.06 12.62 -9.01
CA ALA A 45 43.82 11.37 -8.86
C ALA A 45 44.42 11.14 -7.46
N ASP A 46 44.58 12.21 -6.68
CA ASP A 46 45.08 12.21 -5.30
C ASP A 46 44.00 11.90 -4.27
N GLN A 47 42.75 11.78 -4.69
CA GLN A 47 41.62 11.51 -3.81
C GLN A 47 41.11 10.08 -3.95
N ILE A 48 40.54 9.56 -2.86
CA ILE A 48 39.82 8.28 -2.84
C ILE A 48 38.33 8.59 -2.77
N GLY A 49 37.61 8.24 -3.82
CA GLY A 49 36.16 8.37 -3.85
C GLY A 49 35.44 7.17 -3.21
N TRP A 50 34.36 7.42 -2.55
CA TRP A 50 33.44 6.38 -2.07
C TRP A 50 32.01 6.70 -2.47
N ALA A 51 31.29 5.70 -2.96
CA ALA A 51 29.93 5.83 -3.45
C ALA A 51 28.99 4.87 -2.71
N PHE A 52 27.75 5.30 -2.52
CA PHE A 52 26.67 4.44 -2.05
C PHE A 52 25.34 4.87 -2.68
N GLY A 53 24.42 3.91 -2.77
CA GLY A 53 23.05 4.14 -3.21
C GLY A 53 22.07 3.33 -2.37
N ILE A 54 20.97 3.95 -1.94
CA ILE A 54 19.91 3.28 -1.18
C ILE A 54 18.65 3.27 -2.02
N GLY A 55 18.02 2.08 -2.16
CA GLY A 55 16.70 1.94 -2.77
C GLY A 55 15.61 2.40 -1.80
N LEU A 56 15.12 3.63 -1.97
CA LEU A 56 14.12 4.21 -1.06
C LEU A 56 12.81 3.41 -1.07
N GLU A 57 12.38 2.95 -2.22
CA GLU A 57 11.18 2.12 -2.37
C GLU A 57 11.34 0.78 -1.64
N ARG A 58 12.51 0.15 -1.75
CA ARG A 58 12.81 -1.11 -1.06
C ARG A 58 12.86 -0.90 0.46
N LEU A 59 13.41 0.23 0.91
CA LEU A 59 13.40 0.62 2.31
C LEU A 59 11.97 0.83 2.80
N ALA A 60 11.16 1.56 2.05
CA ALA A 60 9.76 1.81 2.38
C ALA A 60 8.93 0.51 2.40
N MET A 61 9.14 -0.40 1.44
CA MET A 61 8.52 -1.73 1.47
C MET A 61 8.76 -2.43 2.81
N ARG A 62 10.01 -2.40 3.31
CA ARG A 62 10.35 -3.04 4.58
C ARG A 62 9.80 -2.30 5.80
N LEU A 63 9.76 -0.96 5.78
CA LEU A 63 9.30 -0.14 6.91
C LEU A 63 7.78 -0.14 7.07
N TYR A 64 7.05 -0.18 5.96
CA TYR A 64 5.59 -0.08 5.93
C TYR A 64 4.89 -1.39 5.57
N ASP A 65 5.67 -2.47 5.42
CA ASP A 65 5.21 -3.81 5.04
C ASP A 65 4.44 -3.85 3.70
N ILE A 66 4.92 -3.05 2.73
CA ILE A 66 4.31 -2.97 1.40
C ILE A 66 4.78 -4.18 0.56
N PRO A 67 3.87 -5.03 0.09
CA PRO A 67 4.24 -6.33 -0.50
C PRO A 67 4.81 -6.25 -1.90
N ASP A 68 4.54 -5.18 -2.64
CA ASP A 68 4.89 -5.05 -4.05
C ASP A 68 5.36 -3.62 -4.37
N ILE A 69 6.56 -3.50 -4.94
CA ILE A 69 7.16 -2.23 -5.33
C ILE A 69 6.28 -1.44 -6.32
N ARG A 70 5.50 -2.14 -7.15
CA ARG A 70 4.61 -1.50 -8.13
C ARG A 70 3.51 -0.67 -7.51
N LEU A 71 3.19 -0.87 -6.23
CA LEU A 71 2.21 -0.07 -5.50
C LEU A 71 2.63 1.40 -5.36
N PHE A 72 3.93 1.71 -5.39
CA PHE A 72 4.40 3.11 -5.35
C PHE A 72 4.00 3.95 -6.56
N TRP A 73 3.63 3.31 -7.67
CA TRP A 73 3.10 3.98 -8.86
C TRP A 73 1.58 3.83 -9.00
N SER A 74 0.92 3.34 -7.95
CA SER A 74 -0.53 3.20 -7.94
C SER A 74 -1.21 4.55 -7.70
N GLU A 75 -2.24 4.84 -8.50
CA GLU A 75 -3.14 5.98 -8.31
C GLU A 75 -4.37 5.61 -7.46
N ASP A 76 -4.43 4.37 -6.98
CA ASP A 76 -5.55 3.88 -6.19
C ASP A 76 -5.63 4.59 -4.83
N ARG A 77 -6.76 5.26 -4.60
CA ARG A 77 -7.02 5.97 -3.34
C ARG A 77 -6.95 5.07 -2.12
N ARG A 78 -7.31 3.80 -2.24
CA ARG A 78 -7.22 2.83 -1.15
C ARG A 78 -5.79 2.57 -0.70
N PHE A 79 -4.81 2.78 -1.58
CA PHE A 79 -3.39 2.78 -1.25
C PHE A 79 -2.93 4.13 -0.72
N LEU A 80 -3.17 5.20 -1.47
CA LEU A 80 -2.65 6.53 -1.18
C LEU A 80 -3.13 7.08 0.16
N ASP A 81 -4.41 6.89 0.49
CA ASP A 81 -5.03 7.42 1.71
C ASP A 81 -4.53 6.74 3.00
N GLN A 82 -3.84 5.58 2.88
CA GLN A 82 -3.18 4.95 4.02
C GLN A 82 -1.93 5.70 4.48
N PHE A 83 -1.23 6.39 3.58
CA PHE A 83 0.08 7.01 3.80
C PHE A 83 0.03 8.53 3.79
N ASN A 84 -0.96 9.13 4.45
CA ASN A 84 -1.02 10.58 4.59
C ASN A 84 -0.12 11.08 5.73
N ASP A 85 0.34 12.32 5.64
CA ASP A 85 1.35 12.96 6.52
C ASP A 85 0.98 13.03 8.01
N ARG A 86 -0.22 12.64 8.39
CA ARG A 86 -0.72 12.74 9.75
C ARG A 86 -0.47 11.50 10.60
N LYS A 87 0.05 10.42 10.03
CA LYS A 87 0.28 9.15 10.73
C LYS A 87 1.76 8.74 10.63
N PRO A 88 2.57 8.89 11.70
CA PRO A 88 4.02 8.68 11.65
C PRO A 88 4.47 7.23 11.46
N ARG A 89 3.60 6.24 11.64
CA ARG A 89 3.89 4.81 11.40
C ARG A 89 2.62 4.11 10.95
N VAL A 90 2.55 3.87 9.66
CA VAL A 90 1.44 3.12 9.05
C VAL A 90 2.00 1.81 8.52
N THR A 91 1.41 0.69 8.92
CA THR A 91 1.62 -0.60 8.24
C THR A 91 0.59 -0.71 7.14
N PHE A 92 1.00 -1.15 5.97
CA PHE A 92 0.11 -1.36 4.84
C PHE A 92 -1.00 -2.36 5.18
N VAL A 93 -2.23 -1.97 4.92
CA VAL A 93 -3.41 -2.84 5.04
C VAL A 93 -3.79 -3.32 3.66
N PRO A 94 -3.75 -4.64 3.40
CA PRO A 94 -4.16 -5.20 2.11
C PRO A 94 -5.63 -4.86 1.80
N TYR A 95 -5.91 -4.58 0.54
CA TYR A 95 -7.26 -4.37 0.00
C TYR A 95 -7.48 -5.25 -1.23
N SER A 96 -8.73 -5.39 -1.66
CA SER A 96 -9.07 -6.24 -2.81
C SER A 96 -8.30 -5.85 -4.07
N LYS A 97 -7.80 -6.85 -4.79
CA LYS A 97 -7.14 -6.67 -6.11
C LYS A 97 -8.15 -6.49 -7.25
N TYR A 98 -9.40 -6.75 -6.97
CA TYR A 98 -10.48 -6.66 -7.96
C TYR A 98 -11.11 -5.27 -7.94
N PRO A 99 -11.62 -4.79 -9.07
CA PRO A 99 -12.38 -3.55 -9.11
C PRO A 99 -13.63 -3.67 -8.24
N PRO A 100 -14.10 -2.57 -7.62
CA PRO A 100 -15.31 -2.58 -6.82
C PRO A 100 -16.52 -2.96 -7.68
N CYS A 101 -17.38 -3.82 -7.15
CA CYS A 101 -18.65 -4.17 -7.76
C CYS A 101 -19.79 -3.59 -6.91
N TYR A 102 -20.48 -2.61 -7.46
CA TYR A 102 -21.61 -1.97 -6.78
C TYR A 102 -22.88 -2.80 -7.00
N LYS A 103 -23.63 -3.01 -5.92
CA LYS A 103 -24.92 -3.68 -5.91
C LYS A 103 -25.90 -2.87 -5.07
N ASP A 104 -27.00 -2.48 -5.66
CA ASP A 104 -28.06 -1.79 -4.97
C ASP A 104 -29.13 -2.78 -4.55
N VAL A 105 -29.61 -2.63 -3.32
CA VAL A 105 -30.73 -3.41 -2.77
C VAL A 105 -31.79 -2.42 -2.33
N ALA A 106 -32.99 -2.56 -2.87
CA ALA A 106 -34.15 -1.76 -2.49
C ALA A 106 -35.24 -2.67 -1.92
N PHE A 107 -35.89 -2.22 -0.85
CA PHE A 107 -36.98 -2.93 -0.21
C PHE A 107 -37.96 -1.94 0.42
N TRP A 108 -39.19 -2.41 0.64
CA TRP A 108 -40.21 -1.63 1.29
C TRP A 108 -40.13 -1.77 2.79
N LEU A 109 -40.21 -0.65 3.49
CA LEU A 109 -40.35 -0.65 4.94
C LEU A 109 -41.85 -0.69 5.26
N PRO A 110 -42.28 -1.47 6.29
CA PRO A 110 -43.65 -1.44 6.74
C PRO A 110 -44.02 -0.05 7.26
N ASP A 111 -45.26 0.37 7.03
CA ASP A 111 -45.74 1.66 7.53
C ASP A 111 -45.72 1.71 9.06
N ALA A 112 -45.32 2.86 9.61
CA ALA A 112 -45.17 3.08 11.05
C ALA A 112 -46.53 3.00 11.84
N THR A 113 -47.67 2.90 11.13
CA THR A 113 -48.99 2.86 11.73
C THR A 113 -49.38 1.53 12.37
N GLY A 114 -48.60 0.45 12.15
CA GLY A 114 -48.91 -0.90 12.61
C GLY A 114 -48.08 -1.42 13.78
N GLY A 115 -47.41 -0.59 14.57
CA GLY A 115 -46.54 -1.05 15.66
C GLY A 115 -45.27 -1.75 15.18
N ALA A 116 -44.82 -1.40 13.99
CA ALA A 116 -43.62 -1.94 13.39
C ALA A 116 -42.38 -1.56 14.18
N VAL A 117 -41.46 -2.51 14.33
CA VAL A 117 -40.12 -2.29 14.88
C VAL A 117 -39.46 -1.18 14.09
N GLU A 118 -38.94 -0.18 14.80
CA GLU A 118 -38.19 0.92 14.19
C GLU A 118 -37.00 0.35 13.41
N PHE A 119 -37.00 0.57 12.09
CA PHE A 119 -35.92 0.11 11.21
C PHE A 119 -34.69 0.96 11.45
N HIS A 120 -33.58 0.31 11.78
CA HIS A 120 -32.31 0.96 11.93
C HIS A 120 -31.34 0.45 10.86
N ASP A 121 -30.68 1.37 10.16
CA ASP A 121 -29.75 1.06 9.07
C ASP A 121 -28.67 0.05 9.48
N ASN A 122 -28.20 0.12 10.71
CA ASN A 122 -27.18 -0.80 11.24
C ASN A 122 -27.64 -2.26 11.22
N ASN A 123 -28.93 -2.53 11.46
CA ASN A 123 -29.46 -3.89 11.43
C ASN A 123 -29.34 -4.49 10.02
N PHE A 124 -29.57 -3.66 9.00
CA PHE A 124 -29.40 -4.08 7.62
C PHE A 124 -27.92 -4.28 7.28
N TYR A 125 -27.04 -3.39 7.74
CA TYR A 125 -25.59 -3.52 7.54
C TYR A 125 -25.02 -4.80 8.16
N GLU A 126 -25.50 -5.17 9.34
CA GLU A 126 -25.13 -6.42 10.00
C GLU A 126 -25.60 -7.67 9.21
N VAL A 127 -26.81 -7.64 8.70
CA VAL A 127 -27.34 -8.73 7.86
C VAL A 127 -26.49 -8.89 6.59
N VAL A 128 -26.21 -7.80 5.90
CA VAL A 128 -25.39 -7.83 4.66
C VAL A 128 -23.99 -8.38 4.95
N ARG A 129 -23.35 -7.92 6.02
CA ARG A 129 -22.03 -8.41 6.42
C ARG A 129 -22.06 -9.86 6.89
N GLY A 130 -23.11 -10.26 7.62
CA GLY A 130 -23.29 -11.63 8.08
C GLY A 130 -23.46 -12.65 6.95
N VAL A 131 -24.09 -12.23 5.85
CA VAL A 131 -24.29 -13.10 4.68
C VAL A 131 -23.08 -13.10 3.73
N ALA A 132 -22.53 -11.93 3.44
CA ALA A 132 -21.50 -11.78 2.43
C ALA A 132 -20.07 -11.74 2.99
N GLY A 133 -19.89 -11.57 4.31
CA GLY A 133 -18.59 -11.61 4.99
C GLY A 133 -17.59 -10.64 4.38
N ASP A 134 -16.37 -11.13 4.15
CA ASP A 134 -15.25 -10.37 3.61
C ASP A 134 -15.42 -9.94 2.13
N LEU A 135 -16.49 -10.35 1.47
CA LEU A 135 -16.80 -9.88 0.12
C LEU A 135 -17.35 -8.44 0.12
N VAL A 136 -17.81 -7.94 1.27
CA VAL A 136 -18.38 -6.60 1.41
C VAL A 136 -17.35 -5.65 2.01
N GLU A 137 -16.86 -4.73 1.20
CA GLU A 137 -15.93 -3.67 1.65
C GLU A 137 -16.68 -2.52 2.33
N ASN A 138 -17.85 -2.14 1.79
CA ASN A 138 -18.66 -1.04 2.31
C ASN A 138 -20.16 -1.27 2.07
N VAL A 139 -20.99 -0.82 3.01
CA VAL A 139 -22.44 -0.72 2.88
C VAL A 139 -22.83 0.71 3.22
N ALA A 140 -23.54 1.37 2.34
CA ALA A 140 -23.99 2.74 2.54
C ALA A 140 -25.45 2.92 2.13
N LEU A 141 -26.18 3.74 2.90
CA LEU A 141 -27.51 4.16 2.50
C LEU A 141 -27.43 5.11 1.31
N VAL A 142 -28.12 4.77 0.24
CA VAL A 142 -28.33 5.67 -0.90
C VAL A 142 -29.60 6.48 -0.62
N PRO A 143 -29.61 7.82 -0.85
CA PRO A 143 -30.80 8.63 -0.63
C PRO A 143 -32.00 8.06 -1.32
N CYS A 144 -33.04 7.73 -0.57
CA CYS A 144 -34.29 7.18 -1.07
C CYS A 144 -35.03 8.25 -1.91
N LEU A 145 -35.36 7.91 -3.14
CA LEU A 145 -36.42 8.60 -3.86
C LEU A 145 -37.72 8.20 -3.16
N SER A 146 -38.28 9.06 -2.31
CA SER A 146 -39.58 8.83 -1.71
C SER A 146 -40.62 8.79 -2.82
N CYS A 147 -40.99 7.60 -3.29
CA CYS A 147 -42.24 7.42 -4.03
C CYS A 147 -43.38 7.67 -3.05
N ARG A 148 -43.86 8.90 -2.98
CA ARG A 148 -45.21 9.13 -2.43
C ARG A 148 -46.16 8.36 -3.35
N ALA A 149 -46.78 7.31 -2.81
CA ALA A 149 -47.95 6.74 -3.42
C ALA A 149 -48.99 7.86 -3.48
N SER A 150 -49.28 8.38 -4.66
CA SER A 150 -50.45 9.19 -4.93
C SER A 150 -51.62 8.25 -4.85
N GLY A 151 -52.43 8.36 -3.75
CA GLY A 151 -53.73 7.75 -3.61
C GLY A 151 -54.74 8.38 -4.56
#